data_186d3131b1f021c3bcc7d8ff26dc0b0f
#
_entry.id   186d3131b1f021c3bcc7d8ff26dc0b0f
#
_cell.length_a   1.000
_cell.length_b   1.000
_cell.length_c   1.000
_cell.angle_alpha   90.00
_cell.angle_beta   90.00
_cell.angle_gamma   90.00
#
_symmetry.space_group_name_H-M   'P 1'
#
loop_
_entity.id
_entity.type
_entity.pdbx_description
1 polymer ?
#
loop_
_entity_poly.entity_id
_entity_poly.type
_entity_poly.pdbx_seq_one_letter_code
_entity_poly.pdbx_strand_id
1 'polypeptide(L)'
;MLPEKILKEAASLVAGQRAKQHGDYTSLHSRIAELWSSYLKFKVRPEQVALCMALVKISRDEVGNENPDDAVDAASYVALWGALKTRDEPPAEKSVQTLFKK
;
A
#
# COMPACT_ATOMS: atom_id res chain seq x y z
N MET A 1 22.14 2.61 3.11
CA MET A 1 21.17 3.37 3.93
C MET A 1 20.81 2.54 5.14
N LEU A 2 20.75 3.18 6.31
CA LEU A 2 20.41 2.48 7.54
C LEU A 2 18.95 2.04 7.55
N PRO A 3 18.66 0.92 8.21
CA PRO A 3 17.27 0.41 8.24
C PRO A 3 16.25 1.43 8.76
N GLU A 4 16.58 2.14 9.84
CA GLU A 4 15.66 3.12 10.39
C GLU A 4 15.43 4.29 9.46
N LYS A 5 16.39 4.63 8.62
CA LYS A 5 16.18 5.69 7.63
C LYS A 5 15.21 5.24 6.54
N ILE A 6 15.34 3.98 6.11
CA ILE A 6 14.40 3.41 5.16
C ILE A 6 12.97 3.47 5.71
N LEU A 7 12.80 3.07 6.96
CA LEU A 7 11.49 3.07 7.59
C LEU A 7 10.93 4.48 7.76
N LYS A 8 11.80 5.45 8.09
CA LYS A 8 11.37 6.84 8.21
C LYS A 8 10.92 7.40 6.88
N GLU A 9 11.64 7.12 5.82
CA GLU A 9 11.26 7.59 4.49
C GLU A 9 9.97 6.94 4.03
N ALA A 10 9.79 5.65 4.31
CA ALA A 10 8.55 4.98 3.99
C ALA A 10 7.37 5.59 4.76
N ALA A 11 7.57 5.87 6.05
CA ALA A 11 6.54 6.51 6.86
C ALA A 11 6.16 7.88 6.29
N SER A 12 7.14 8.65 5.85
CA SER A 12 6.89 9.95 5.26
C SER A 12 6.07 9.85 3.97
N LEU A 13 6.35 8.86 3.14
CA LEU A 13 5.61 8.67 1.90
C LEU A 13 4.15 8.32 2.16
N VAL A 14 3.90 7.37 3.04
CA VAL A 14 2.51 6.93 3.28
C VAL A 14 1.71 7.97 4.04
N ALA A 15 2.37 8.77 4.89
CA ALA A 15 1.67 9.76 5.70
C ALA A 15 1.37 11.05 4.95
N GLY A 16 2.15 11.39 3.93
CA GLY A 16 2.03 12.70 3.31
C GLY A 16 2.02 12.72 1.81
N GLN A 17 3.16 12.46 1.22
CA GLN A 17 3.35 12.72 -0.20
C GLN A 17 2.42 11.92 -1.10
N ARG A 18 2.26 10.64 -0.83
CA ARG A 18 1.39 9.80 -1.66
C ARG A 18 -0.08 10.14 -1.48
N ALA A 19 -0.47 10.50 -0.26
CA ALA A 19 -1.84 10.91 -0.02
C ALA A 19 -2.19 12.16 -0.83
N LYS A 20 -1.26 13.08 -0.96
CA LYS A 20 -1.48 14.28 -1.76
C LYS A 20 -1.58 13.97 -3.25
N GLN A 21 -0.79 13.02 -3.74
CA GLN A 21 -0.75 12.71 -5.16
C GLN A 21 -1.89 11.81 -5.60
N HIS A 22 -2.26 10.85 -4.77
CA HIS A 22 -3.17 9.79 -5.17
C HIS A 22 -4.44 9.71 -4.33
N GLY A 23 -4.59 10.60 -3.35
CA GLY A 23 -5.70 10.59 -2.44
C GLY A 23 -5.58 9.49 -1.41
N ASP A 24 -6.72 9.11 -0.87
CA ASP A 24 -6.79 8.11 0.18
C ASP A 24 -6.36 6.74 -0.34
N TYR A 25 -5.42 6.10 0.36
CA TYR A 25 -4.90 4.81 -0.07
C TYR A 25 -5.97 3.72 -0.06
N THR A 26 -6.94 3.82 0.84
CA THR A 26 -8.03 2.84 0.90
C THR A 26 -8.85 2.88 -0.38
N SER A 27 -9.25 4.07 -0.79
CA SER A 27 -10.03 4.25 -2.02
C SER A 27 -9.25 3.83 -3.25
N LEU A 28 -7.99 4.23 -3.32
CA LEU A 28 -7.16 3.87 -4.47
C LEU A 28 -7.01 2.36 -4.61
N HIS A 29 -6.66 1.70 -3.51
CA HIS A 29 -6.44 0.25 -3.56
C HIS A 29 -7.73 -0.51 -3.81
N SER A 30 -8.86 0.02 -3.34
CA SER A 30 -10.17 -0.59 -3.63
C SER A 30 -10.49 -0.52 -5.12
N ARG A 31 -10.20 0.63 -5.76
CA ARG A 31 -10.43 0.77 -7.20
C ARG A 31 -9.53 -0.15 -8.00
N ILE A 32 -8.25 -0.24 -7.60
CA ILE A 32 -7.32 -1.14 -8.29
C ILE A 32 -7.79 -2.59 -8.14
N ALA A 33 -8.21 -2.97 -6.94
CA ALA A 33 -8.67 -4.32 -6.68
C ALA A 33 -9.86 -4.67 -7.56
N GLU A 34 -10.79 -3.74 -7.74
CA GLU A 34 -11.95 -3.95 -8.62
C GLU A 34 -11.51 -4.17 -10.07
N LEU A 35 -10.59 -3.34 -10.54
CA LEU A 35 -10.10 -3.46 -11.91
C LEU A 35 -9.37 -4.77 -12.12
N TRP A 36 -8.51 -5.16 -11.19
CA TRP A 36 -7.77 -6.41 -11.28
C TRP A 36 -8.71 -7.60 -11.19
N SER A 37 -9.72 -7.53 -10.31
CA SER A 37 -10.70 -8.61 -10.18
C SER A 37 -11.44 -8.83 -11.50
N SER A 38 -11.81 -7.73 -12.14
CA SER A 38 -12.50 -7.80 -13.43
C SER A 38 -11.63 -8.41 -14.52
N TYR A 39 -10.39 -7.97 -14.59
CA TYR A 39 -9.47 -8.44 -15.62
C TYR A 39 -9.09 -9.91 -15.41
N LEU A 40 -8.75 -10.27 -14.17
CA LEU A 40 -8.28 -11.61 -13.84
C LEU A 40 -9.42 -12.62 -13.68
N LYS A 41 -10.65 -12.15 -13.59
CA LYS A 41 -11.83 -13.00 -13.44
C LYS A 41 -11.85 -13.76 -12.12
N PHE A 42 -11.27 -13.15 -11.08
CA PHE A 42 -11.41 -13.69 -9.73
C PHE A 42 -11.20 -12.56 -8.72
N LYS A 43 -11.67 -12.77 -7.51
CA LYS A 43 -11.69 -11.73 -6.49
C LYS A 43 -10.29 -11.36 -6.01
N VAL A 44 -9.94 -10.09 -6.14
CA VAL A 44 -8.72 -9.52 -5.59
C VAL A 44 -9.13 -8.51 -4.53
N ARG A 45 -8.53 -8.58 -3.35
CA ARG A 45 -8.82 -7.66 -2.27
C ARG A 45 -7.82 -6.50 -2.25
N PRO A 46 -8.19 -5.34 -1.71
CA PRO A 46 -7.30 -4.17 -1.67
C PRO A 46 -5.95 -4.45 -1.02
N GLU A 47 -5.91 -5.22 0.07
CA GLU A 47 -4.63 -5.53 0.72
C GLU A 47 -3.74 -6.39 -0.16
N GLN A 48 -4.33 -7.22 -1.02
CA GLN A 48 -3.53 -8.02 -1.96
C GLN A 48 -2.89 -7.14 -3.02
N VAL A 49 -3.56 -6.06 -3.42
CA VAL A 49 -2.96 -5.10 -4.36
C VAL A 49 -1.69 -4.52 -3.75
N ALA A 50 -1.75 -4.06 -2.51
CA ALA A 50 -0.59 -3.46 -1.85
C ALA A 50 0.55 -4.48 -1.75
N LEU A 51 0.24 -5.72 -1.38
CA LEU A 51 1.26 -6.76 -1.29
C LEU A 51 1.90 -7.04 -2.65
N CYS A 52 1.11 -7.11 -3.69
CA CYS A 52 1.63 -7.32 -5.05
C CYS A 52 2.54 -6.17 -5.48
N MET A 53 2.20 -4.94 -5.12
CA MET A 53 3.06 -3.80 -5.43
C MET A 53 4.38 -3.88 -4.69
N ALA A 54 4.37 -4.36 -3.44
CA ALA A 54 5.62 -4.60 -2.72
C ALA A 54 6.47 -5.63 -3.46
N LEU A 55 5.84 -6.71 -3.96
CA LEU A 55 6.56 -7.73 -4.71
C LEU A 55 7.15 -7.18 -6.00
N VAL A 56 6.45 -6.26 -6.67
CA VAL A 56 6.99 -5.61 -7.86
C VAL A 56 8.29 -4.88 -7.51
N LYS A 57 8.30 -4.15 -6.39
CA LYS A 57 9.50 -3.42 -5.98
C LYS A 57 10.63 -4.37 -5.60
N ILE A 58 10.31 -5.46 -4.93
CA ILE A 58 11.30 -6.47 -4.57
C ILE A 58 11.87 -7.14 -5.81
N SER A 59 11.04 -7.36 -6.83
CA SER A 59 11.48 -8.02 -8.06
C SER A 59 12.52 -7.21 -8.83
N ARG A 60 12.68 -5.93 -8.49
CA ARG A 60 13.66 -5.06 -9.15
C ARG A 60 15.04 -5.17 -8.53
N ASP A 61 15.22 -6.10 -7.61
CA ASP A 61 16.51 -6.34 -6.97
C ASP A 61 17.43 -7.11 -7.94
N GLU A 62 18.32 -6.38 -8.57
CA GLU A 62 19.26 -6.94 -9.54
C GLU A 62 20.68 -6.69 -9.08
N VAL A 63 21.58 -7.58 -9.48
CA VAL A 63 23.02 -7.40 -9.20
C VAL A 63 23.47 -6.09 -9.83
N GLY A 64 24.06 -5.20 -9.02
CA GLY A 64 24.52 -3.90 -9.48
C GLY A 64 23.48 -2.80 -9.40
N ASN A 65 22.25 -3.12 -9.06
CA ASN A 65 21.21 -2.12 -8.85
C ASN A 65 20.99 -1.96 -7.35
N GLU A 66 21.64 -0.98 -6.75
CA GLU A 66 21.58 -0.77 -5.31
C GLU A 66 20.73 0.45 -4.96
N ASN A 67 19.61 0.61 -5.66
CA ASN A 67 18.76 1.75 -5.44
C ASN A 67 17.94 1.57 -4.17
N PRO A 68 18.18 2.35 -3.11
CA PRO A 68 17.43 2.21 -1.87
C PRO A 68 15.96 2.59 -2.00
N ASP A 69 15.57 3.30 -3.06
CA ASP A 69 14.18 3.68 -3.26
C ASP A 69 13.27 2.48 -3.41
N ASP A 70 13.77 1.38 -3.99
CA ASP A 70 12.96 0.17 -4.10
C ASP A 70 12.63 -0.40 -2.72
N ALA A 71 13.58 -0.36 -1.79
CA ALA A 71 13.33 -0.82 -0.42
C ALA A 71 12.36 0.10 0.30
N VAL A 72 12.51 1.41 0.12
CA VAL A 72 11.58 2.38 0.71
C VAL A 72 10.17 2.15 0.18
N ASP A 73 10.04 1.98 -1.13
CA ASP A 73 8.73 1.75 -1.74
C ASP A 73 8.13 0.43 -1.28
N ALA A 74 8.92 -0.64 -1.24
CA ALA A 74 8.44 -1.93 -0.78
C ALA A 74 7.96 -1.85 0.67
N ALA A 75 8.72 -1.18 1.53
CA ALA A 75 8.32 -0.99 2.93
C ALA A 75 7.02 -0.22 3.04
N SER A 76 6.85 0.81 2.20
CA SER A 76 5.62 1.59 2.16
C SER A 76 4.42 0.72 1.80
N TYR A 77 4.56 -0.11 0.77
CA TYR A 77 3.46 -0.98 0.36
C TYR A 77 3.17 -2.08 1.39
N VAL A 78 4.19 -2.58 2.06
CA VAL A 78 3.97 -3.55 3.14
C VAL A 78 3.20 -2.90 4.29
N ALA A 79 3.51 -1.65 4.62
CA ALA A 79 2.78 -0.92 5.64
C ALA A 79 1.31 -0.75 5.23
N LEU A 80 1.06 -0.39 3.97
CA LEU A 80 -0.31 -0.26 3.46
C LEU A 80 -1.03 -1.61 3.48
N TRP A 81 -0.34 -2.68 3.11
CA TRP A 81 -0.90 -4.02 3.19
C TRP A 81 -1.37 -4.33 4.60
N GLY A 82 -0.52 -4.05 5.60
CA GLY A 82 -0.88 -4.29 6.99
C GLY A 82 -2.08 -3.47 7.43
N ALA A 83 -2.11 -2.20 7.07
CA ALA A 83 -3.20 -1.31 7.43
C ALA A 83 -4.52 -1.74 6.78
N LEU A 84 -4.49 -2.07 5.50
CA LEU A 84 -5.69 -2.51 4.79
C LEU A 84 -6.18 -3.85 5.30
N LYS A 85 -5.27 -4.76 5.61
CA LYS A 85 -5.61 -6.08 6.10
C LYS A 85 -6.26 -6.02 7.49
N THR A 86 -5.78 -5.14 8.33
CA THR A 86 -6.29 -5.01 9.70
C THR A 86 -7.43 -4.03 9.80
N ARG A 87 -7.72 -3.31 8.72
CA ARG A 87 -8.75 -2.28 8.70
C ARG A 87 -8.49 -1.19 9.73
N ASP A 88 -7.21 -0.86 9.90
CA ASP A 88 -6.80 0.19 10.82
C ASP A 88 -6.97 1.54 10.14
N GLU A 89 -8.18 2.04 10.14
CA GLU A 89 -8.56 3.22 9.39
C GLU A 89 -8.55 4.47 10.25
N PRO A 90 -8.39 5.65 9.60
CA PRO A 90 -8.46 6.92 10.34
C PRO A 90 -9.81 7.11 11.01
N PRO A 91 -9.86 7.83 12.14
CA PRO A 91 -11.12 8.05 12.84
C PRO A 91 -12.22 8.68 11.98
N ALA A 92 -11.84 9.49 11.00
CA ALA A 92 -12.81 10.14 10.12
C ALA A 92 -13.65 9.14 9.32
N GLU A 93 -13.18 7.91 9.19
CA GLU A 93 -13.86 6.88 8.42
C GLU A 93 -14.71 5.95 9.28
N LYS A 94 -14.81 6.21 10.55
CA LYS A 94 -15.61 5.37 11.43
C LYS A 94 -17.07 5.30 11.01
N SER A 95 -17.61 6.40 10.50
CA SER A 95 -18.99 6.39 10.06
C SER A 95 -19.19 5.42 8.90
N VAL A 96 -18.24 5.36 8.00
CA VAL A 96 -18.28 4.42 6.87
C VAL A 96 -18.17 3.00 7.38
N GLN A 97 -17.25 2.75 8.30
CA GLN A 97 -17.11 1.44 8.92
C GLN A 97 -18.39 1.00 9.60
N THR A 98 -19.04 1.94 10.28
CA THR A 98 -20.28 1.65 10.96
C THR A 98 -21.36 1.18 9.99
N LEU A 99 -21.40 1.78 8.80
CA LEU A 99 -22.35 1.38 7.77
C LEU A 99 -22.14 -0.07 7.31
N PHE A 100 -20.91 -0.50 7.25
CA PHE A 100 -20.57 -1.84 6.78
C PHE A 100 -20.43 -2.86 7.90
N LYS A 101 -20.47 -2.40 9.12
CA LYS A 101 -20.33 -3.29 10.26
C LYS A 101 -21.59 -4.09 10.45
N LYS A 102 -21.44 -5.37 10.60
CA LYS A 102 -22.59 -6.24 10.78
C LYS A 102 -22.81 -6.62 12.22
#